data_3cb4b16dbdf6823b95f13a1434fb7dca
#
_entry.id   3cb4b16dbdf6823b95f13a1434fb7dca
#
_cell.length_a   1.000
_cell.length_b   1.000
_cell.length_c   1.000
_cell.angle_alpha   90.00
_cell.angle_beta   90.00
_cell.angle_gamma   90.00
#
_symmetry.space_group_name_H-M   'P 1'
#
loop_
_entity.id
_entity.type
_entity.pdbx_description
1 polymer ?
#
loop_
_entity_poly.entity_id
_entity_poly.type
_entity_poly.pdbx_seq_one_letter_code
_entity_poly.pdbx_strand_id
1 'polypeptide(L)'
;KPKPDSLAGDSLDPVSIQGLHKNIFKPTCANSGCHDGTFEPDYRTIESTYNSLVYQGIIKNYVSAPLQYRVKPGDAANSMLLKRITEDIDGISGVMPLVIDPKSDWPTKKEQYIANLSTWINNGAKDVMGNAPSSLNLLPQMSGFYVASMGSTTSFGRNTNGVCLIPSSSDNIDLYFSFLDDYTSASSLTVNEISFSLSANHFEASTPFSLTIVTPFSDNGFSGMPVNYTHKYSFSNLRSTYPTGSQVFVRVKIKDDANPAVSIPSGESLPVIIQYFSFIVG
;
A
#
# COMPACT_ATOMS: atom_id res chain seq x y z
N LYS A 1 -6.01 35.65 42.23
CA LYS A 1 -5.73 35.32 40.82
C LYS A 1 -7.03 34.88 40.19
N PRO A 2 -7.49 35.40 39.06
CA PRO A 2 -8.67 34.89 38.38
C PRO A 2 -8.37 33.44 37.95
N LYS A 3 -9.31 32.55 38.21
CA LYS A 3 -9.30 31.20 37.67
C LYS A 3 -9.35 31.34 36.15
N PRO A 4 -8.50 30.65 35.35
CA PRO A 4 -8.68 30.69 33.92
C PRO A 4 -10.07 30.12 33.60
N ASP A 5 -10.85 30.89 32.84
CA ASP A 5 -12.12 30.42 32.32
C ASP A 5 -11.92 29.06 31.70
N SER A 6 -12.68 28.08 32.14
CA SER A 6 -12.80 26.79 31.45
C SER A 6 -13.25 27.12 30.04
N LEU A 7 -12.38 26.95 29.10
CA LEU A 7 -12.76 26.95 27.67
C LEU A 7 -13.98 26.05 27.55
N ALA A 8 -15.13 26.68 27.25
CA ALA A 8 -16.37 25.99 26.96
C ALA A 8 -16.03 24.87 26.00
N GLY A 9 -16.46 23.64 26.30
CA GLY A 9 -16.03 22.43 25.60
C GLY A 9 -16.05 22.62 24.10
N ASP A 10 -14.84 22.69 23.52
CA ASP A 10 -14.66 22.79 22.08
C ASP A 10 -15.25 21.54 21.45
N SER A 11 -16.48 21.68 20.95
CA SER A 11 -17.03 20.68 20.05
C SER A 11 -16.15 20.73 18.80
N LEU A 12 -15.31 19.70 18.61
CA LEU A 12 -14.51 19.59 17.41
C LEU A 12 -15.39 19.78 16.18
N ASP A 13 -14.93 20.60 15.24
CA ASP A 13 -15.60 20.77 13.96
C ASP A 13 -15.80 19.39 13.31
N PRO A 14 -17.04 18.95 13.07
CA PRO A 14 -17.35 17.62 12.56
C PRO A 14 -16.78 17.36 11.16
N VAL A 15 -16.39 18.40 10.42
CA VAL A 15 -15.76 18.30 9.10
C VAL A 15 -14.22 18.51 9.15
N SER A 16 -13.63 18.61 10.34
CA SER A 16 -12.18 18.56 10.53
C SER A 16 -11.69 17.12 10.63
N ILE A 17 -10.41 16.87 10.34
CA ILE A 17 -9.83 15.51 10.50
C ILE A 17 -9.93 15.01 11.94
N GLN A 18 -9.83 15.91 12.94
CA GLN A 18 -10.00 15.58 14.34
C GLN A 18 -11.46 15.16 14.64
N GLY A 19 -12.44 15.90 14.13
CA GLY A 19 -13.86 15.59 14.27
C GLY A 19 -14.24 14.29 13.58
N LEU A 20 -13.75 14.08 12.36
CA LEU A 20 -13.95 12.85 11.59
C LEU A 20 -13.31 11.64 12.29
N HIS A 21 -12.09 11.79 12.80
CA HIS A 21 -11.40 10.73 13.54
C HIS A 21 -12.17 10.35 14.80
N LYS A 22 -12.58 11.35 15.62
CA LYS A 22 -13.32 11.13 16.86
C LYS A 22 -14.65 10.44 16.63
N ASN A 23 -15.40 10.87 15.61
CA ASN A 23 -16.79 10.47 15.41
C ASN A 23 -16.96 9.28 14.45
N ILE A 24 -16.01 9.06 13.53
CA ILE A 24 -16.14 8.07 12.47
C ILE A 24 -15.01 7.04 12.54
N PHE A 25 -13.77 7.47 12.25
CA PHE A 25 -12.68 6.51 12.01
C PHE A 25 -12.37 5.65 13.24
N LYS A 26 -12.20 6.29 14.41
CA LYS A 26 -11.85 5.57 15.63
C LYS A 26 -12.96 4.65 16.13
N PRO A 27 -14.22 5.08 16.29
CA PRO A 27 -15.28 4.23 16.85
C PRO A 27 -15.88 3.24 15.85
N THR A 28 -15.72 3.46 14.54
CA THR A 28 -16.40 2.67 13.51
C THR A 28 -15.43 1.83 12.68
N CYS A 29 -14.23 2.34 12.41
CA CYS A 29 -13.32 1.73 11.44
C CYS A 29 -12.08 1.10 12.09
N ALA A 30 -11.58 1.66 13.23
CA ALA A 30 -10.39 1.16 13.94
C ALA A 30 -10.69 -0.03 14.87
N ASN A 31 -11.65 -0.87 14.51
CA ASN A 31 -12.00 -2.07 15.27
C ASN A 31 -10.87 -3.09 15.19
N SER A 32 -10.74 -3.92 16.23
CA SER A 32 -9.72 -4.97 16.31
C SER A 32 -9.81 -5.93 15.11
N GLY A 33 -8.67 -6.13 14.47
CA GLY A 33 -8.57 -6.96 13.25
C GLY A 33 -9.07 -6.27 11.99
N CYS A 34 -9.35 -4.96 12.01
CA CYS A 34 -9.72 -4.16 10.86
C CYS A 34 -8.65 -3.09 10.59
N HIS A 35 -8.99 -1.81 10.77
CA HIS A 35 -8.10 -0.67 10.50
C HIS A 35 -7.39 -0.17 11.78
N ASP A 36 -7.08 -1.08 12.68
CA ASP A 36 -6.33 -0.86 13.93
C ASP A 36 -4.82 -1.08 13.78
N GLY A 37 -4.31 -0.94 12.56
CA GLY A 37 -2.95 -1.27 12.18
C GLY A 37 -2.79 -2.67 11.59
N THR A 38 -3.84 -3.50 11.61
CA THR A 38 -3.85 -4.82 10.96
C THR A 38 -3.94 -4.69 9.44
N PHE A 39 -4.84 -3.83 8.97
CA PHE A 39 -5.00 -3.51 7.55
C PHE A 39 -4.90 -2.01 7.30
N GLU A 40 -4.33 -1.66 6.16
CA GLU A 40 -4.35 -0.29 5.64
C GLU A 40 -5.75 0.10 5.10
N PRO A 41 -6.17 1.37 5.29
CA PRO A 41 -5.51 2.45 6.04
C PRO A 41 -5.57 2.26 7.56
N ASP A 42 -4.66 2.92 8.30
CA ASP A 42 -4.56 2.83 9.76
C ASP A 42 -5.33 3.97 10.44
N TYR A 43 -6.35 3.64 11.24
CA TYR A 43 -7.22 4.63 11.90
C TYR A 43 -7.03 4.73 13.43
N ARG A 44 -5.91 4.25 13.96
CA ARG A 44 -5.63 4.26 15.42
C ARG A 44 -5.47 5.67 15.98
N THR A 45 -4.75 6.54 15.27
CA THR A 45 -4.51 7.93 15.66
C THR A 45 -4.95 8.89 14.55
N ILE A 46 -5.07 10.18 14.87
CA ILE A 46 -5.42 11.20 13.87
C ILE A 46 -4.33 11.27 12.80
N GLU A 47 -3.07 11.24 13.22
CA GLU A 47 -1.90 11.32 12.34
C GLU A 47 -1.82 10.10 11.42
N SER A 48 -1.97 8.88 11.95
CA SER A 48 -1.97 7.67 11.12
C SER A 48 -3.14 7.66 10.15
N THR A 49 -4.33 8.11 10.59
CA THR A 49 -5.51 8.27 9.73
C THR A 49 -5.23 9.20 8.56
N TYR A 50 -4.71 10.39 8.84
CA TYR A 50 -4.40 11.39 7.82
C TYR A 50 -3.34 10.87 6.83
N ASN A 51 -2.22 10.39 7.36
CA ASN A 51 -1.08 9.93 6.57
C ASN A 51 -1.37 8.66 5.77
N SER A 52 -2.27 7.80 6.22
CA SER A 52 -2.67 6.61 5.47
C SER A 52 -3.81 6.83 4.48
N LEU A 53 -4.43 8.03 4.48
CA LEU A 53 -5.53 8.37 3.57
C LEU A 53 -5.11 9.33 2.46
N VAL A 54 -4.50 10.49 2.83
CA VAL A 54 -4.31 11.61 1.90
C VAL A 54 -3.17 11.32 0.94
N TYR A 55 -3.47 11.37 -0.36
CA TYR A 55 -2.59 11.01 -1.47
C TYR A 55 -1.99 9.59 -1.40
N GLN A 56 -2.59 8.70 -0.59
CA GLN A 56 -2.11 7.32 -0.50
C GLN A 56 -2.71 6.43 -1.58
N GLY A 57 -1.89 5.52 -2.09
CA GLY A 57 -2.29 4.52 -3.09
C GLY A 57 -3.36 3.57 -2.58
N ILE A 58 -4.13 3.03 -3.49
CA ILE A 58 -5.28 2.16 -3.21
C ILE A 58 -4.82 0.71 -3.31
N ILE A 59 -5.06 -0.08 -2.25
CA ILE A 59 -4.72 -1.51 -2.23
C ILE A 59 -5.68 -2.30 -3.12
N LYS A 60 -6.99 -1.99 -3.05
CA LYS A 60 -8.05 -2.64 -3.83
C LYS A 60 -8.85 -1.61 -4.58
N ASN A 61 -8.85 -1.69 -5.91
CA ASN A 61 -9.35 -0.65 -6.80
C ASN A 61 -10.32 -1.23 -7.84
N TYR A 62 -10.99 -0.36 -8.60
CA TYR A 62 -11.77 -0.77 -9.77
C TYR A 62 -10.83 -1.29 -10.88
N VAL A 63 -11.27 -2.37 -11.55
CA VAL A 63 -10.50 -2.99 -12.63
C VAL A 63 -10.51 -2.12 -13.90
N SER A 64 -11.69 -1.59 -14.27
CA SER A 64 -11.90 -0.88 -15.53
C SER A 64 -11.62 0.61 -15.48
N ALA A 65 -11.72 1.23 -14.29
CA ALA A 65 -11.54 2.67 -14.11
C ALA A 65 -10.89 2.93 -12.73
N PRO A 66 -9.60 2.60 -12.56
CA PRO A 66 -8.93 2.71 -11.28
C PRO A 66 -8.85 4.18 -10.83
N LEU A 67 -9.16 4.41 -9.55
CA LEU A 67 -8.91 5.68 -8.88
C LEU A 67 -7.44 5.76 -8.48
N GLN A 68 -6.93 6.98 -8.31
CA GLN A 68 -5.51 7.19 -7.98
C GLN A 68 -5.24 7.12 -6.49
N TYR A 69 -6.10 7.73 -5.65
CA TYR A 69 -5.85 7.91 -4.23
C TYR A 69 -7.00 7.44 -3.35
N ARG A 70 -6.66 7.04 -2.11
CA ARG A 70 -7.66 6.80 -1.06
C ARG A 70 -8.45 8.07 -0.74
N VAL A 71 -7.75 9.20 -0.63
CA VAL A 71 -8.33 10.55 -0.56
C VAL A 71 -7.57 11.47 -1.51
N LYS A 72 -8.29 12.03 -2.48
CA LYS A 72 -7.80 13.04 -3.40
C LYS A 72 -8.31 14.41 -2.92
N PRO A 73 -7.48 15.24 -2.31
CA PRO A 73 -7.88 16.54 -1.81
C PRO A 73 -8.55 17.39 -2.88
N GLY A 74 -9.71 17.98 -2.55
CA GLY A 74 -10.54 18.76 -3.48
C GLY A 74 -11.44 17.93 -4.40
N ASP A 75 -11.39 16.60 -4.34
CA ASP A 75 -12.13 15.73 -5.27
C ASP A 75 -12.70 14.49 -4.55
N ALA A 76 -13.80 14.68 -3.85
CA ALA A 76 -14.47 13.62 -3.11
C ALA A 76 -15.01 12.51 -4.04
N ALA A 77 -15.46 12.85 -5.23
CA ALA A 77 -16.02 11.90 -6.19
C ALA A 77 -14.99 10.87 -6.68
N ASN A 78 -13.72 11.28 -6.77
CA ASN A 78 -12.59 10.43 -7.17
C ASN A 78 -11.73 10.00 -5.97
N SER A 79 -12.30 9.96 -4.76
CA SER A 79 -11.65 9.47 -3.55
C SER A 79 -12.18 8.08 -3.20
N MET A 80 -11.30 7.08 -3.14
CA MET A 80 -11.66 5.68 -2.83
C MET A 80 -12.34 5.54 -1.47
N LEU A 81 -12.00 6.38 -0.49
CA LEU A 81 -12.63 6.36 0.84
C LEU A 81 -14.14 6.42 0.75
N LEU A 82 -14.69 7.37 -0.04
CA LEU A 82 -16.15 7.50 -0.19
C LEU A 82 -16.73 6.32 -0.95
N LYS A 83 -16.04 5.84 -1.98
CA LYS A 83 -16.49 4.65 -2.74
C LYS A 83 -16.61 3.43 -1.84
N ARG A 84 -15.60 3.17 -1.01
CA ARG A 84 -15.59 2.02 -0.09
C ARG A 84 -16.72 2.01 0.95
N ILE A 85 -17.23 3.16 1.35
CA ILE A 85 -18.32 3.29 2.34
C ILE A 85 -19.70 3.43 1.69
N THR A 86 -19.78 3.56 0.37
CA THR A 86 -21.05 3.71 -0.38
C THR A 86 -21.29 2.59 -1.37
N GLU A 87 -20.25 1.95 -1.89
CA GLU A 87 -20.31 0.98 -2.98
C GLU A 87 -19.51 -0.30 -2.65
N ASP A 88 -19.98 -1.43 -3.14
CA ASP A 88 -19.17 -2.65 -3.26
C ASP A 88 -18.39 -2.59 -4.56
N ILE A 89 -17.10 -2.27 -4.48
CA ILE A 89 -16.25 -1.95 -5.65
C ILE A 89 -15.93 -3.15 -6.54
N ASP A 90 -16.12 -4.37 -6.06
CA ASP A 90 -15.78 -5.60 -6.79
C ASP A 90 -16.87 -6.68 -6.72
N GLY A 91 -18.00 -6.38 -6.08
CA GLY A 91 -19.11 -7.34 -5.89
C GLY A 91 -18.81 -8.49 -4.92
N ILE A 92 -17.65 -8.43 -4.21
CA ILE A 92 -17.18 -9.52 -3.32
C ILE A 92 -16.79 -8.98 -1.95
N SER A 93 -16.14 -7.83 -1.91
CA SER A 93 -15.57 -7.26 -0.68
C SER A 93 -16.59 -6.64 0.27
N GLY A 94 -17.78 -6.34 -0.22
CA GLY A 94 -18.82 -5.63 0.52
C GLY A 94 -18.54 -4.14 0.72
N VAL A 95 -19.55 -3.45 1.23
CA VAL A 95 -19.47 -2.01 1.57
C VAL A 95 -18.95 -1.85 2.99
N MET A 96 -17.97 -0.96 3.18
CA MET A 96 -17.44 -0.66 4.53
C MET A 96 -18.41 0.21 5.35
N PRO A 97 -18.44 0.06 6.67
CA PRO A 97 -17.75 -0.96 7.48
C PRO A 97 -18.44 -2.33 7.36
N LEU A 98 -17.65 -3.42 7.23
CA LEU A 98 -18.18 -4.79 7.13
C LEU A 98 -18.82 -5.25 8.45
N VAL A 99 -18.25 -4.81 9.56
CA VAL A 99 -18.75 -5.06 10.92
C VAL A 99 -18.80 -3.73 11.65
N ILE A 100 -19.93 -3.45 12.29
CA ILE A 100 -20.13 -2.21 13.04
C ILE A 100 -20.04 -2.55 14.53
N ASP A 101 -19.15 -1.85 15.26
CA ASP A 101 -19.09 -1.94 16.73
C ASP A 101 -20.46 -1.53 17.32
N PRO A 102 -21.01 -2.27 18.28
CA PRO A 102 -22.28 -1.92 18.93
C PRO A 102 -22.30 -0.54 19.59
N LYS A 103 -21.15 0.04 19.88
CA LYS A 103 -21.01 1.40 20.44
C LYS A 103 -20.94 2.48 19.37
N SER A 104 -20.79 2.11 18.08
CA SER A 104 -20.79 3.05 16.97
C SER A 104 -22.19 3.54 16.65
N ASP A 105 -22.33 4.82 16.44
CA ASP A 105 -23.58 5.44 15.98
C ASP A 105 -23.68 5.52 14.44
N TRP A 106 -22.77 4.86 13.73
CA TRP A 106 -22.76 4.77 12.26
C TRP A 106 -24.12 4.42 11.66
N PRO A 107 -24.89 3.43 12.16
CA PRO A 107 -26.17 3.06 11.55
C PRO A 107 -27.19 4.21 11.52
N THR A 108 -27.13 5.10 12.51
CA THR A 108 -28.07 6.22 12.65
C THR A 108 -27.57 7.51 12.00
N LYS A 109 -26.25 7.66 11.83
CA LYS A 109 -25.61 8.89 11.34
C LYS A 109 -24.88 8.74 10.01
N LYS A 110 -25.01 7.60 9.35
CA LYS A 110 -24.27 7.26 8.13
C LYS A 110 -24.28 8.38 7.09
N GLU A 111 -25.46 8.89 6.75
CA GLU A 111 -25.62 9.93 5.72
C GLU A 111 -24.91 11.24 6.11
N GLN A 112 -25.01 11.64 7.38
CA GLN A 112 -24.33 12.82 7.90
C GLN A 112 -22.80 12.62 7.87
N TYR A 113 -22.31 11.42 8.21
CA TYR A 113 -20.88 11.11 8.23
C TYR A 113 -20.30 11.06 6.83
N ILE A 114 -21.02 10.52 5.85
CA ILE A 114 -20.65 10.56 4.44
C ILE A 114 -20.57 12.02 3.95
N ALA A 115 -21.54 12.85 4.30
CA ALA A 115 -21.54 14.27 3.95
C ALA A 115 -20.36 15.02 4.59
N ASN A 116 -20.04 14.76 5.86
CA ASN A 116 -18.90 15.36 6.54
C ASN A 116 -17.56 14.96 5.88
N LEU A 117 -17.39 13.68 5.57
CA LEU A 117 -16.20 13.18 4.85
C LEU A 117 -16.07 13.83 3.46
N SER A 118 -17.17 13.89 2.71
CA SER A 118 -17.20 14.55 1.40
C SER A 118 -16.84 16.05 1.52
N THR A 119 -17.36 16.73 2.52
CA THR A 119 -17.07 18.15 2.77
C THR A 119 -15.60 18.36 3.12
N TRP A 120 -15.03 17.55 4.01
CA TRP A 120 -13.61 17.61 4.36
C TRP A 120 -12.71 17.43 3.12
N ILE A 121 -13.00 16.41 2.32
CA ILE A 121 -12.23 16.13 1.11
C ILE A 121 -12.32 17.30 0.12
N ASN A 122 -13.55 17.78 -0.17
CA ASN A 122 -13.77 18.88 -1.12
C ASN A 122 -13.15 20.21 -0.64
N ASN A 123 -13.04 20.40 0.68
CA ASN A 123 -12.36 21.55 1.28
C ASN A 123 -10.83 21.39 1.33
N GLY A 124 -10.28 20.42 0.60
CA GLY A 124 -8.85 20.19 0.43
C GLY A 124 -8.24 19.19 1.41
N ALA A 125 -9.06 18.37 2.09
CA ALA A 125 -8.60 17.34 3.04
C ALA A 125 -7.53 17.88 4.02
N LYS A 126 -7.84 18.96 4.70
CA LYS A 126 -6.91 19.69 5.57
C LYS A 126 -6.44 18.85 6.74
N ASP A 127 -5.16 19.06 7.12
CA ASP A 127 -4.53 18.45 8.28
C ASP A 127 -5.03 18.99 9.62
N VAL A 128 -4.43 18.53 10.75
CA VAL A 128 -4.78 18.98 12.11
C VAL A 128 -4.50 20.46 12.36
N MET A 129 -3.64 21.09 11.56
CA MET A 129 -3.29 22.50 11.63
C MET A 129 -4.15 23.35 10.68
N GLY A 130 -5.05 22.73 9.91
CA GLY A 130 -5.90 23.40 8.94
C GLY A 130 -5.21 23.70 7.60
N ASN A 131 -4.03 23.14 7.34
CA ASN A 131 -3.31 23.30 6.09
C ASN A 131 -3.82 22.29 5.08
N ALA A 132 -4.04 22.75 3.84
CA ALA A 132 -4.23 21.85 2.72
C ALA A 132 -2.91 21.12 2.43
N PRO A 133 -2.96 19.80 2.13
CA PRO A 133 -1.75 19.09 1.73
C PRO A 133 -1.26 19.65 0.40
N SER A 134 0.05 19.81 0.28
CA SER A 134 0.66 20.02 -1.03
C SER A 134 0.51 18.75 -1.86
N SER A 135 0.27 18.87 -3.17
CA SER A 135 0.41 17.74 -4.09
C SER A 135 1.92 17.41 -4.13
N LEU A 136 2.34 16.54 -3.22
CA LEU A 136 3.70 16.01 -3.25
C LEU A 136 3.70 14.85 -4.21
N ASN A 137 4.70 14.84 -5.09
CA ASN A 137 5.08 13.63 -5.82
C ASN A 137 5.41 12.56 -4.75
N LEU A 138 4.67 11.46 -4.76
CA LEU A 138 4.82 10.38 -3.79
C LEU A 138 6.05 9.54 -4.15
N LEU A 139 6.58 8.84 -3.16
CA LEU A 139 7.62 7.85 -3.42
C LEU A 139 7.07 6.69 -4.25
N PRO A 140 7.85 6.16 -5.20
CA PRO A 140 7.48 4.98 -5.94
C PRO A 140 7.13 3.80 -5.02
N GLN A 141 6.10 3.05 -5.39
CA GLN A 141 5.61 1.90 -4.65
C GLN A 141 5.68 0.64 -5.50
N MET A 142 5.82 -0.51 -4.87
CA MET A 142 5.75 -1.80 -5.54
C MET A 142 4.36 -2.41 -5.36
N SER A 143 3.72 -2.77 -6.48
CA SER A 143 2.38 -3.35 -6.50
C SER A 143 2.39 -4.85 -6.76
N GLY A 144 3.50 -5.42 -7.21
CA GLY A 144 3.61 -6.84 -7.48
C GLY A 144 5.05 -7.34 -7.56
N PHE A 145 5.23 -8.57 -7.09
CA PHE A 145 6.45 -9.34 -7.21
C PHE A 145 6.11 -10.81 -7.38
N TYR A 146 6.72 -11.49 -8.31
CA TYR A 146 6.70 -12.95 -8.40
C TYR A 146 7.95 -13.51 -9.10
N VAL A 147 8.08 -14.83 -9.01
CA VAL A 147 9.17 -15.59 -9.64
C VAL A 147 8.57 -16.62 -10.60
N ALA A 148 9.21 -16.77 -11.75
CA ALA A 148 8.85 -17.73 -12.78
C ALA A 148 10.10 -18.46 -13.29
N SER A 149 9.94 -19.54 -14.06
CA SER A 149 11.04 -20.10 -14.84
C SER A 149 11.55 -19.06 -15.85
N MET A 150 12.84 -19.03 -16.09
CA MET A 150 13.46 -18.08 -17.04
C MET A 150 12.77 -18.14 -18.41
N GLY A 151 12.36 -16.97 -18.89
CA GLY A 151 11.62 -16.81 -20.15
C GLY A 151 10.12 -17.09 -20.05
N SER A 152 9.61 -17.45 -18.88
CA SER A 152 8.16 -17.64 -18.64
C SER A 152 7.57 -16.47 -17.87
N THR A 153 6.28 -16.19 -18.10
CA THR A 153 5.47 -15.26 -17.29
C THR A 153 4.50 -15.98 -16.36
N THR A 154 4.56 -17.32 -16.30
CA THR A 154 3.72 -18.10 -15.36
C THR A 154 4.41 -18.14 -14.00
N SER A 155 3.79 -17.53 -13.00
CA SER A 155 4.32 -17.44 -11.64
C SER A 155 4.37 -18.79 -10.94
N PHE A 156 5.40 -19.00 -10.13
CA PHE A 156 5.43 -20.10 -9.16
C PHE A 156 4.46 -19.83 -8.01
N GLY A 157 4.00 -20.91 -7.37
CA GLY A 157 3.12 -20.82 -6.20
C GLY A 157 3.80 -20.19 -4.99
N ARG A 158 2.98 -19.78 -4.02
CA ARG A 158 3.43 -19.26 -2.72
C ARG A 158 2.92 -20.13 -1.59
N ASN A 159 3.67 -20.17 -0.48
CA ASN A 159 3.19 -20.80 0.73
C ASN A 159 2.20 -19.89 1.50
N THR A 160 1.68 -20.38 2.60
CA THR A 160 0.71 -19.65 3.45
C THR A 160 1.25 -18.35 4.04
N ASN A 161 2.58 -18.18 4.11
CA ASN A 161 3.24 -16.96 4.57
C ASN A 161 3.53 -15.98 3.42
N GLY A 162 3.10 -16.29 2.20
CA GLY A 162 3.30 -15.44 1.02
C GLY A 162 4.68 -15.58 0.36
N VAL A 163 5.54 -16.48 0.82
CA VAL A 163 6.88 -16.73 0.24
C VAL A 163 6.74 -17.52 -1.05
N CYS A 164 7.41 -17.10 -2.12
CA CYS A 164 7.40 -17.80 -3.39
C CYS A 164 8.19 -19.13 -3.30
N LEU A 165 7.66 -20.21 -3.85
CA LEU A 165 8.28 -21.54 -3.82
C LEU A 165 8.89 -21.88 -5.19
N ILE A 166 10.19 -21.92 -5.28
CA ILE A 166 10.88 -22.29 -6.53
C ILE A 166 10.96 -23.81 -6.60
N PRO A 167 10.42 -24.44 -7.66
CA PRO A 167 10.50 -25.88 -7.83
C PRO A 167 11.94 -26.37 -7.99
N SER A 168 12.24 -27.59 -7.54
CA SER A 168 13.56 -28.22 -7.70
C SER A 168 13.97 -28.41 -9.17
N SER A 169 13.02 -28.40 -10.09
CA SER A 169 13.25 -28.45 -11.54
C SER A 169 13.71 -27.13 -12.16
N SER A 170 13.66 -26.01 -11.43
CA SER A 170 13.96 -24.66 -11.95
C SER A 170 15.20 -24.09 -11.27
N ASP A 171 16.32 -24.00 -12.00
CA ASP A 171 17.58 -23.42 -11.55
C ASP A 171 17.89 -22.07 -12.22
N ASN A 172 17.20 -21.78 -13.32
CA ASN A 172 17.22 -20.49 -14.00
C ASN A 172 15.83 -19.86 -13.88
N ILE A 173 15.77 -18.67 -13.28
CA ILE A 173 14.53 -18.01 -12.92
C ILE A 173 14.51 -16.56 -13.35
N ASP A 174 13.31 -16.04 -13.58
CA ASP A 174 13.04 -14.61 -13.75
C ASP A 174 12.22 -14.11 -12.56
N LEU A 175 12.67 -13.02 -11.98
CA LEU A 175 11.97 -12.26 -10.94
C LEU A 175 11.32 -11.04 -11.60
N TYR A 176 10.01 -10.90 -11.50
CA TYR A 176 9.25 -9.83 -12.11
C TYR A 176 8.71 -8.86 -11.06
N PHE A 177 8.72 -7.57 -11.41
CA PHE A 177 8.31 -6.48 -10.53
C PHE A 177 7.33 -5.55 -11.23
N SER A 178 6.31 -5.13 -10.48
CA SER A 178 5.36 -4.10 -10.85
C SER A 178 5.53 -2.90 -9.93
N PHE A 179 5.75 -1.73 -10.50
CA PHE A 179 5.88 -0.47 -9.76
C PHE A 179 4.76 0.47 -10.11
N LEU A 180 4.38 1.30 -9.15
CA LEU A 180 3.42 2.40 -9.27
C LEU A 180 4.07 3.69 -8.79
N ASP A 181 3.80 4.76 -9.51
CA ASP A 181 4.14 6.11 -9.13
C ASP A 181 3.04 7.06 -9.60
N ASP A 182 2.86 8.20 -8.94
CA ASP A 182 1.77 9.13 -9.25
C ASP A 182 2.09 10.06 -10.44
N TYR A 183 3.37 10.32 -10.71
CA TYR A 183 3.82 11.19 -11.80
C TYR A 183 4.75 10.50 -12.79
N THR A 184 5.57 9.57 -12.33
CA THR A 184 6.59 8.91 -13.16
C THR A 184 6.08 7.57 -13.66
N SER A 185 6.05 7.35 -14.98
CA SER A 185 5.69 6.04 -15.51
C SER A 185 6.66 4.96 -15.02
N ALA A 186 6.17 3.74 -14.77
CA ALA A 186 7.01 2.66 -14.26
C ALA A 186 8.27 2.42 -15.10
N SER A 187 8.16 2.54 -16.43
CA SER A 187 9.31 2.40 -17.36
C SER A 187 10.30 3.57 -17.33
N SER A 188 9.93 4.69 -16.71
CA SER A 188 10.79 5.89 -16.57
C SER A 188 11.46 5.97 -15.20
N LEU A 189 11.13 5.06 -14.27
CA LEU A 189 11.81 4.96 -13.00
C LEU A 189 13.30 4.64 -13.19
N THR A 190 14.13 5.22 -12.36
CA THR A 190 15.60 5.13 -12.43
C THR A 190 16.18 4.40 -11.21
N VAL A 191 17.50 4.30 -11.15
CA VAL A 191 18.27 3.48 -10.22
C VAL A 191 18.10 2.00 -10.54
N ASN A 192 16.88 1.42 -10.43
CA ASN A 192 16.54 0.06 -10.87
C ASN A 192 17.53 -1.01 -10.39
N GLU A 193 17.84 -1.00 -9.10
CA GLU A 193 18.77 -1.95 -8.45
C GLU A 193 18.01 -3.01 -7.69
N ILE A 194 18.54 -4.23 -7.65
CA ILE A 194 18.04 -5.35 -6.86
C ILE A 194 19.16 -5.94 -6.00
N SER A 195 18.86 -6.26 -4.78
CA SER A 195 19.78 -6.91 -3.83
C SER A 195 19.13 -8.15 -3.22
N PHE A 196 19.96 -9.12 -2.86
CA PHE A 196 19.54 -10.39 -2.27
C PHE A 196 20.23 -10.61 -0.93
N SER A 197 19.51 -11.21 0.02
CA SER A 197 20.06 -11.57 1.33
C SER A 197 19.40 -12.84 1.88
N LEU A 198 20.16 -13.60 2.67
CA LEU A 198 19.60 -14.70 3.48
C LEU A 198 18.97 -14.20 4.79
N SER A 199 19.04 -12.90 5.05
CA SER A 199 18.44 -12.24 6.22
C SER A 199 17.53 -11.09 5.78
N ALA A 200 16.36 -11.01 6.36
CA ALA A 200 15.36 -9.98 6.06
C ALA A 200 15.86 -8.54 6.25
N ASN A 201 16.84 -8.34 7.14
CA ASN A 201 17.27 -7.00 7.55
C ASN A 201 18.74 -6.67 7.20
N HIS A 202 19.50 -7.60 6.62
CA HIS A 202 20.93 -7.41 6.35
C HIS A 202 21.19 -7.47 4.85
N PHE A 203 21.14 -6.31 4.21
CA PHE A 203 21.45 -6.16 2.77
C PHE A 203 22.73 -5.35 2.52
N GLU A 204 23.40 -4.88 3.57
CA GLU A 204 24.55 -3.97 3.49
C GLU A 204 25.76 -4.62 2.79
N ALA A 205 25.91 -5.94 2.93
CA ALA A 205 26.98 -6.70 2.29
C ALA A 205 26.61 -7.18 0.87
N SER A 206 25.39 -6.93 0.40
CA SER A 206 24.92 -7.37 -0.91
C SER A 206 25.34 -6.38 -1.99
N THR A 207 26.04 -6.88 -3.01
CA THR A 207 26.28 -6.09 -4.23
C THR A 207 24.98 -6.01 -5.02
N PRO A 208 24.47 -4.80 -5.33
CA PRO A 208 23.25 -4.66 -6.10
C PRO A 208 23.48 -5.06 -7.57
N PHE A 209 22.44 -5.62 -8.17
CA PHE A 209 22.36 -5.92 -9.61
C PHE A 209 21.36 -4.96 -10.26
N SER A 210 21.42 -4.82 -11.59
CA SER A 210 20.47 -3.97 -12.32
C SER A 210 19.23 -4.75 -12.74
N LEU A 211 18.05 -4.12 -12.57
CA LEU A 211 16.81 -4.59 -13.18
C LEU A 211 16.76 -4.21 -14.66
N THR A 212 16.14 -5.05 -15.45
CA THR A 212 15.87 -4.81 -16.87
C THR A 212 14.42 -4.44 -17.07
N ILE A 213 14.14 -3.39 -17.85
CA ILE A 213 12.77 -3.04 -18.26
C ILE A 213 12.32 -4.04 -19.33
N VAL A 214 11.10 -4.54 -19.20
CA VAL A 214 10.50 -5.50 -20.13
C VAL A 214 9.23 -4.93 -20.75
N THR A 215 8.78 -5.52 -21.86
CA THR A 215 7.45 -5.22 -22.41
C THR A 215 6.42 -5.52 -21.32
N PRO A 216 5.57 -4.54 -20.95
CA PRO A 216 4.61 -4.72 -19.87
C PRO A 216 3.63 -5.86 -20.16
N PHE A 217 3.34 -6.66 -19.16
CA PHE A 217 2.27 -7.66 -19.18
C PHE A 217 1.52 -7.64 -17.86
N SER A 218 0.24 -8.04 -17.89
CA SER A 218 -0.64 -7.98 -16.73
C SER A 218 -0.73 -9.34 -16.03
N ASP A 219 -0.60 -9.34 -14.72
CA ASP A 219 -0.88 -10.47 -13.83
C ASP A 219 -1.27 -9.94 -12.44
N ASN A 220 -1.71 -10.84 -11.54
CA ASN A 220 -2.11 -10.46 -10.20
C ASN A 220 -0.93 -9.90 -9.40
N GLY A 221 -1.17 -8.73 -8.77
CA GLY A 221 -0.24 -8.11 -7.84
C GLY A 221 -0.41 -8.59 -6.40
N PHE A 222 0.22 -7.89 -5.46
CA PHE A 222 0.16 -8.18 -4.03
C PHE A 222 -1.27 -8.19 -3.48
N SER A 223 -2.13 -7.29 -3.95
CA SER A 223 -3.54 -7.20 -3.54
C SER A 223 -4.45 -8.25 -4.17
N GLY A 224 -3.92 -9.10 -5.05
CA GLY A 224 -4.72 -10.02 -5.87
C GLY A 224 -5.42 -9.36 -7.06
N MET A 225 -5.18 -8.08 -7.29
CA MET A 225 -5.72 -7.33 -8.45
C MET A 225 -4.68 -7.30 -9.58
N PRO A 226 -5.13 -7.24 -10.85
CA PRO A 226 -4.23 -7.12 -12.00
C PRO A 226 -3.35 -5.87 -11.90
N VAL A 227 -2.05 -6.05 -12.12
CA VAL A 227 -1.03 -4.98 -12.21
C VAL A 227 -0.14 -5.24 -13.42
N ASN A 228 0.56 -4.19 -13.88
CA ASN A 228 1.49 -4.32 -14.99
C ASN A 228 2.92 -4.56 -14.50
N TYR A 229 3.48 -5.70 -14.84
CA TYR A 229 4.88 -6.04 -14.58
C TYR A 229 5.76 -5.43 -15.66
N THR A 230 6.70 -4.61 -15.25
CA THR A 230 7.53 -3.77 -16.13
C THR A 230 9.01 -3.98 -15.98
N HIS A 231 9.45 -4.62 -14.89
CA HIS A 231 10.85 -4.83 -14.59
C HIS A 231 11.13 -6.30 -14.30
N LYS A 232 12.35 -6.72 -14.62
CA LYS A 232 12.82 -8.09 -14.44
C LYS A 232 14.28 -8.16 -14.00
N TYR A 233 14.58 -9.20 -13.20
CA TYR A 233 15.93 -9.70 -12.98
C TYR A 233 15.97 -11.20 -13.32
N SER A 234 16.98 -11.61 -14.10
CA SER A 234 17.18 -13.03 -14.44
C SER A 234 18.31 -13.62 -13.59
N PHE A 235 18.03 -14.70 -12.90
CA PHE A 235 18.98 -15.41 -12.07
C PHE A 235 19.31 -16.76 -12.72
N SER A 236 20.58 -16.96 -13.12
CA SER A 236 21.07 -18.23 -13.68
C SER A 236 21.82 -19.03 -12.62
N ASN A 237 21.68 -20.37 -12.65
CA ASN A 237 22.34 -21.27 -11.72
C ASN A 237 22.09 -20.88 -10.23
N LEU A 238 20.83 -20.70 -9.89
CA LEU A 238 20.39 -20.22 -8.58
C LEU A 238 21.01 -21.04 -7.43
N ARG A 239 21.04 -22.39 -7.57
CA ARG A 239 21.54 -23.30 -6.52
C ARG A 239 23.05 -23.25 -6.32
N SER A 240 23.77 -22.69 -7.28
CA SER A 240 25.21 -22.43 -7.08
C SER A 240 25.46 -21.30 -6.08
N THR A 241 24.50 -20.40 -5.94
CA THR A 241 24.60 -19.25 -5.02
C THR A 241 23.82 -19.50 -3.73
N TYR A 242 22.63 -20.08 -3.84
CA TYR A 242 21.72 -20.33 -2.71
C TYR A 242 21.35 -21.82 -2.67
N PRO A 243 21.84 -22.58 -1.69
CA PRO A 243 21.51 -24.01 -1.54
C PRO A 243 20.01 -24.25 -1.40
N THR A 244 19.57 -25.43 -1.80
CA THR A 244 18.20 -25.92 -1.54
C THR A 244 17.80 -25.73 -0.09
N GLY A 245 16.60 -25.22 0.14
CA GLY A 245 16.05 -24.87 1.46
C GLY A 245 16.34 -23.44 1.90
N SER A 246 17.22 -22.71 1.20
CA SER A 246 17.47 -21.30 1.52
C SER A 246 16.23 -20.43 1.27
N GLN A 247 15.85 -19.61 2.23
CA GLN A 247 14.95 -18.48 1.99
C GLN A 247 15.80 -17.25 1.62
N VAL A 248 15.54 -16.70 0.44
CA VAL A 248 16.24 -15.52 -0.09
C VAL A 248 15.29 -14.35 -0.08
N PHE A 249 15.66 -13.28 0.61
CA PHE A 249 14.94 -12.01 0.65
C PHE A 249 15.41 -11.11 -0.48
N VAL A 250 14.47 -10.36 -1.04
CA VAL A 250 14.69 -9.47 -2.17
C VAL A 250 14.42 -8.04 -1.74
N ARG A 251 15.30 -7.13 -2.11
CA ARG A 251 15.11 -5.69 -1.93
C ARG A 251 15.42 -4.98 -3.23
N VAL A 252 14.52 -4.14 -3.67
CA VAL A 252 14.74 -3.28 -4.85
C VAL A 252 14.94 -1.85 -4.41
N LYS A 253 15.77 -1.13 -5.18
CA LYS A 253 15.97 0.31 -5.01
C LYS A 253 15.61 1.00 -6.32
N ILE A 254 14.65 1.91 -6.25
CA ILE A 254 14.12 2.65 -7.39
C ILE A 254 14.00 4.14 -7.05
N LYS A 255 13.92 4.95 -8.10
CA LYS A 255 13.83 6.41 -7.97
C LYS A 255 12.93 6.98 -9.06
N ASP A 256 12.03 7.90 -8.69
CA ASP A 256 11.31 8.79 -9.58
C ASP A 256 12.13 10.07 -9.90
N ASP A 257 11.52 11.02 -10.59
CA ASP A 257 12.18 12.26 -11.02
C ASP A 257 12.38 13.26 -9.88
N ALA A 258 11.59 13.19 -8.80
CA ALA A 258 11.51 14.24 -7.78
C ALA A 258 12.05 13.82 -6.41
N ASN A 259 11.90 12.53 -6.05
CA ASN A 259 12.23 12.03 -4.73
C ASN A 259 13.60 11.36 -4.65
N PRO A 260 14.17 11.21 -3.45
CA PRO A 260 15.29 10.31 -3.24
C PRO A 260 14.95 8.87 -3.61
N ALA A 261 15.97 8.07 -3.95
CA ALA A 261 15.76 6.65 -4.21
C ALA A 261 15.20 5.93 -2.97
N VAL A 262 14.18 5.10 -3.18
CA VAL A 262 13.51 4.33 -2.13
C VAL A 262 13.88 2.84 -2.24
N SER A 263 14.06 2.21 -1.08
CA SER A 263 14.26 0.76 -0.95
C SER A 263 12.96 0.05 -0.60
N ILE A 264 12.58 -0.96 -1.38
CA ILE A 264 11.33 -1.71 -1.23
C ILE A 264 11.61 -3.22 -1.20
N PRO A 265 11.19 -3.96 -0.18
CA PRO A 265 10.67 -3.47 1.08
C PRO A 265 11.74 -2.68 1.86
N SER A 266 11.29 -1.72 2.67
CA SER A 266 12.15 -1.02 3.61
C SER A 266 12.38 -1.86 4.87
N GLY A 267 13.32 -1.45 5.74
CA GLY A 267 13.53 -2.08 7.05
C GLY A 267 12.33 -1.94 8.00
N GLU A 268 11.42 -1.00 7.72
CA GLU A 268 10.20 -0.73 8.51
C GLU A 268 8.95 -1.39 7.91
N SER A 269 9.09 -2.11 6.79
CA SER A 269 7.96 -2.80 6.16
C SER A 269 7.39 -3.88 7.08
N LEU A 270 6.07 -4.09 6.98
CA LEU A 270 5.40 -5.15 7.74
C LEU A 270 5.99 -6.52 7.38
N PRO A 271 6.05 -7.47 8.34
CA PRO A 271 6.58 -8.81 8.11
C PRO A 271 5.94 -9.53 6.91
N VAL A 272 4.63 -9.36 6.68
CA VAL A 272 3.93 -9.94 5.52
C VAL A 272 4.49 -9.41 4.20
N ILE A 273 4.86 -8.16 4.13
CA ILE A 273 5.47 -7.55 2.93
C ILE A 273 6.87 -8.11 2.73
N ILE A 274 7.68 -8.18 3.79
CA ILE A 274 9.03 -8.73 3.74
C ILE A 274 9.00 -10.20 3.28
N GLN A 275 8.05 -10.99 3.76
CA GLN A 275 7.87 -12.37 3.33
C GLN A 275 7.40 -12.47 1.87
N TYR A 276 6.49 -11.60 1.44
CA TYR A 276 6.04 -11.55 0.06
C TYR A 276 7.20 -11.31 -0.93
N PHE A 277 8.17 -10.47 -0.55
CA PHE A 277 9.40 -10.21 -1.31
C PHE A 277 10.53 -11.18 -0.96
N SER A 278 10.20 -12.46 -0.91
CA SER A 278 11.18 -13.54 -0.72
C SER A 278 10.78 -14.80 -1.47
N PHE A 279 11.73 -15.69 -1.64
CA PHE A 279 11.50 -17.00 -2.22
C PHE A 279 12.30 -18.08 -1.49
N ILE A 280 11.83 -19.32 -1.55
CA ILE A 280 12.53 -20.51 -1.04
C ILE A 280 13.04 -21.31 -2.24
N VAL A 281 14.32 -21.68 -2.20
CA VAL A 281 14.95 -22.52 -3.21
C VAL A 281 14.56 -23.98 -2.94
N GLY A 282 13.82 -24.59 -3.86
CA GLY A 282 13.36 -25.97 -3.76
C GLY A 282 14.34 -27.01 -4.29
#